data_b61dc207d826cc7b358f49db004f70c3
#
_entry.id   b61dc207d826cc7b358f49db004f70c3
#
_cell.length_a   1.000
_cell.length_b   1.000
_cell.length_c   1.000
_cell.angle_alpha   90.00
_cell.angle_beta   90.00
_cell.angle_gamma   90.00
#
_symmetry.space_group_name_H-M   'P 1'
#
loop_
_entity.id
_entity.type
_entity.pdbx_description
1 polymer ?
#
loop_
_entity_poly.entity_id
_entity_poly.type
_entity_poly.pdbx_seq_one_letter_code
_entity_poly.pdbx_strand_id
1 'polypeptide(L)'
;MNINIWFLPIAISFGTAFVHLIIKKAGRNVRKWVSLAGALAVVFSCLYSMYINYNVLSSGEILGLLFAILISFIGLFSISFSQWYNPEASFVYDGLLFLFLGGMLGVVLVHSLIALYIYWEIMTVASFFLVLFSDTDEARKASLKYIIMTGAGSIFLLFGILGIWLLEENILWKHIFFFCVLVGTGIKAGIFPLHTWLPDAHPAAPTPVSSMLSGVMIKTGIYTLIRFYFIIFKPSWSIGWETVMMILGILTLLGGVFLALIQHDIKRLLAYHSISQIGYIFLGIACGTTIGLAGALYHTINHAIFKSLLFLGAGVLIKATGSRNLDDYGGLAKKLPLTFGVMTVAALSISGVPPFNGFVSKWIIYQALLTKNNGISTFAFIAALLGSVLTLASFVKVINDSFMGVRKKDISAEHFEISPFMNIPLVLLSAGCLLFGLFSGFITERFLFPSIGEYVLLNIELIKMASYYGWLAISILAVIFITGRRWIRRARKTDTFFGGEILSSETTAFDGTHFYGTVKEITPLKKFYTAEVRGILDIYQVALMSLPRTGKFFINIAVKAVDSLYTRGSIFLNSWVDRLKLLQNGLLAKYLVWFFAGIIIIMEVIRR
;
A
#
# COMPACT_ATOMS: atom_id res chain seq x y z
N MET A 1 -9.85 -5.44 -35.82
CA MET A 1 -8.50 -5.17 -35.32
C MET A 1 -8.65 -4.64 -33.88
N ASN A 2 -8.93 -5.55 -32.93
CA ASN A 2 -9.04 -5.18 -31.54
C ASN A 2 -7.61 -5.06 -30.99
N ILE A 3 -7.01 -3.88 -31.10
CA ILE A 3 -5.87 -3.53 -30.25
C ILE A 3 -6.33 -3.85 -28.85
N ASN A 4 -5.61 -4.74 -28.18
CA ASN A 4 -5.92 -5.17 -26.83
C ASN A 4 -5.92 -3.91 -25.93
N ILE A 5 -7.09 -3.29 -25.78
CA ILE A 5 -7.33 -2.08 -25.00
C ILE A 5 -6.76 -2.25 -23.56
N TRP A 6 -6.61 -3.50 -23.13
CA TRP A 6 -5.94 -3.93 -21.90
C TRP A 6 -4.50 -3.49 -21.75
N PHE A 7 -3.74 -3.40 -22.86
CA PHE A 7 -2.34 -2.97 -22.81
C PHE A 7 -2.18 -1.46 -22.82
N LEU A 8 -3.25 -0.72 -23.10
CA LEU A 8 -3.17 0.74 -23.21
C LEU A 8 -2.68 1.42 -21.92
N PRO A 9 -3.19 1.11 -20.70
CA PRO A 9 -2.69 1.69 -19.46
C PRO A 9 -1.21 1.38 -19.20
N ILE A 10 -0.78 0.15 -19.53
CA ILE A 10 0.61 -0.30 -19.38
C ILE A 10 1.50 0.46 -20.36
N ALA A 11 1.10 0.54 -21.62
CA ALA A 11 1.85 1.23 -22.67
C ALA A 11 1.99 2.72 -22.38
N ILE A 12 0.94 3.40 -21.91
CA ILE A 12 0.99 4.81 -21.50
C ILE A 12 1.96 4.99 -20.33
N SER A 13 1.92 4.10 -19.32
CA SER A 13 2.81 4.21 -18.17
C SER A 13 4.27 4.05 -18.57
N PHE A 14 4.63 3.01 -19.31
CA PHE A 14 6.00 2.82 -19.80
C PHE A 14 6.43 3.88 -20.81
N GLY A 15 5.51 4.31 -21.69
CA GLY A 15 5.75 5.43 -22.60
C GLY A 15 6.07 6.71 -21.87
N THR A 16 5.36 7.03 -20.79
CA THR A 16 5.65 8.20 -19.95
C THR A 16 7.00 8.06 -19.25
N ALA A 17 7.35 6.87 -18.74
CA ALA A 17 8.67 6.60 -18.19
C ALA A 17 9.78 6.88 -19.23
N PHE A 18 9.58 6.42 -20.46
CA PHE A 18 10.51 6.66 -21.56
C PHE A 18 10.61 8.15 -21.95
N VAL A 19 9.47 8.85 -21.97
CA VAL A 19 9.46 10.31 -22.22
C VAL A 19 10.32 11.05 -21.19
N HIS A 20 10.30 10.67 -19.91
CA HIS A 20 11.16 11.29 -18.89
C HIS A 20 12.66 11.11 -19.18
N LEU A 21 13.08 10.00 -19.81
CA LEU A 21 14.46 9.83 -20.27
C LEU A 21 14.82 10.79 -21.40
N ILE A 22 13.88 11.03 -22.33
CA ILE A 22 14.09 11.96 -23.45
C ILE A 22 14.17 13.41 -22.96
N ILE A 23 13.23 13.81 -22.08
CA ILE A 23 13.14 15.19 -21.57
C ILE A 23 14.05 15.48 -20.38
N LYS A 24 15.11 14.69 -20.16
CA LYS A 24 15.98 14.83 -18.98
C LYS A 24 16.56 16.25 -18.81
N LYS A 25 16.81 16.97 -19.92
CA LYS A 25 17.31 18.35 -19.93
C LYS A 25 16.20 19.39 -19.76
N ALA A 26 14.94 19.00 -19.87
CA ALA A 26 13.83 19.92 -19.68
C ALA A 26 13.77 20.42 -18.25
N GLY A 27 13.36 21.66 -18.09
CA GLY A 27 13.16 22.25 -16.76
C GLY A 27 12.16 21.44 -15.92
N ARG A 28 12.29 21.54 -14.60
CA ARG A 28 11.46 20.79 -13.65
C ARG A 28 9.96 20.97 -13.89
N ASN A 29 9.52 22.17 -14.28
CA ASN A 29 8.10 22.43 -14.55
C ASN A 29 7.56 21.59 -15.71
N VAL A 30 8.32 21.43 -16.79
CA VAL A 30 7.91 20.56 -17.91
C VAL A 30 7.75 19.13 -17.44
N ARG A 31 8.73 18.61 -16.69
CA ARG A 31 8.65 17.23 -16.14
C ARG A 31 7.47 17.03 -15.22
N LYS A 32 7.13 18.01 -14.36
CA LYS A 32 5.95 17.98 -13.50
C LYS A 32 4.66 17.81 -14.31
N TRP A 33 4.47 18.62 -15.35
CA TRP A 33 3.26 18.55 -16.16
C TRP A 33 3.19 17.28 -17.01
N VAL A 34 4.31 16.78 -17.51
CA VAL A 34 4.38 15.48 -18.18
C VAL A 34 3.99 14.36 -17.24
N SER A 35 4.48 14.36 -15.99
CA SER A 35 4.09 13.38 -14.98
C SER A 35 2.58 13.43 -14.68
N LEU A 36 2.00 14.62 -14.52
CA LEU A 36 0.57 14.77 -14.27
C LEU A 36 -0.26 14.31 -15.46
N ALA A 37 0.10 14.72 -16.67
CA ALA A 37 -0.60 14.32 -17.88
C ALA A 37 -0.52 12.81 -18.11
N GLY A 38 0.65 12.20 -17.92
CA GLY A 38 0.85 10.76 -18.01
C GLY A 38 0.02 9.99 -16.99
N ALA A 39 0.02 10.42 -15.73
CA ALA A 39 -0.77 9.76 -14.69
C ALA A 39 -2.28 9.89 -14.94
N LEU A 40 -2.77 11.05 -15.39
CA LEU A 40 -4.16 11.25 -15.82
C LEU A 40 -4.51 10.35 -17.02
N ALA A 41 -3.64 10.28 -18.02
CA ALA A 41 -3.86 9.42 -19.19
C ALA A 41 -3.96 7.94 -18.80
N VAL A 42 -3.17 7.47 -17.83
CA VAL A 42 -3.29 6.11 -17.28
C VAL A 42 -4.66 5.90 -16.62
N VAL A 43 -5.14 6.83 -15.80
CA VAL A 43 -6.47 6.73 -15.18
C VAL A 43 -7.57 6.67 -16.24
N PHE A 44 -7.55 7.61 -17.19
CA PHE A 44 -8.55 7.64 -18.27
C PHE A 44 -8.53 6.36 -19.12
N SER A 45 -7.35 5.81 -19.41
CA SER A 45 -7.25 4.56 -20.16
C SER A 45 -7.83 3.36 -19.41
N CYS A 46 -7.66 3.27 -18.07
CA CYS A 46 -8.28 2.25 -17.24
C CYS A 46 -9.82 2.38 -17.23
N LEU A 47 -10.34 3.60 -17.03
CA LEU A 47 -11.78 3.87 -17.04
C LEU A 47 -12.40 3.60 -18.42
N TYR A 48 -11.72 3.97 -19.50
CA TYR A 48 -12.14 3.72 -20.87
C TYR A 48 -12.18 2.22 -21.17
N SER A 49 -11.16 1.47 -20.73
CA SER A 49 -11.13 0.00 -20.87
C SER A 49 -12.31 -0.66 -20.15
N MET A 50 -12.65 -0.16 -18.95
CA MET A 50 -13.80 -0.64 -18.18
C MET A 50 -15.11 -0.31 -18.89
N TYR A 51 -15.28 0.92 -19.37
CA TYR A 51 -16.52 1.38 -20.01
C TYR A 51 -16.85 0.59 -21.29
N ILE A 52 -15.87 0.41 -22.18
CA ILE A 52 -16.11 -0.27 -23.48
C ILE A 52 -16.38 -1.76 -23.29
N ASN A 53 -15.68 -2.42 -22.36
CA ASN A 53 -15.71 -3.87 -22.30
C ASN A 53 -16.63 -4.43 -21.21
N TYR A 54 -17.22 -3.61 -20.35
CA TYR A 54 -17.93 -4.03 -19.13
C TYR A 54 -18.92 -5.19 -19.35
N ASN A 55 -19.68 -5.16 -20.43
CA ASN A 55 -20.72 -6.15 -20.72
C ASN A 55 -20.20 -7.46 -21.34
N VAL A 56 -18.91 -7.51 -21.73
CA VAL A 56 -18.30 -8.64 -22.44
C VAL A 56 -17.26 -9.36 -21.57
N LEU A 57 -16.86 -8.72 -20.45
CA LEU A 57 -15.79 -9.19 -19.60
C LEU A 57 -16.19 -10.36 -18.71
N SER A 58 -15.27 -11.32 -18.58
CA SER A 58 -15.33 -12.34 -17.51
C SER A 58 -15.10 -11.70 -16.14
N SER A 59 -15.58 -12.37 -15.09
CA SER A 59 -15.37 -11.92 -13.70
C SER A 59 -13.89 -11.69 -13.34
N GLY A 60 -13.00 -12.57 -13.81
CA GLY A 60 -11.56 -12.41 -13.58
C GLY A 60 -10.97 -11.17 -14.26
N GLU A 61 -11.49 -10.79 -15.43
CA GLU A 61 -11.10 -9.57 -16.13
C GLU A 61 -11.64 -8.31 -15.43
N ILE A 62 -12.88 -8.34 -14.96
CA ILE A 62 -13.46 -7.26 -14.15
C ILE A 62 -12.63 -7.08 -12.89
N LEU A 63 -12.22 -8.17 -12.22
CA LEU A 63 -11.33 -8.12 -11.05
C LEU A 63 -10.01 -7.42 -11.39
N GLY A 64 -9.36 -7.80 -12.51
CA GLY A 64 -8.13 -7.16 -12.97
C GLY A 64 -8.28 -5.67 -13.21
N LEU A 65 -9.38 -5.23 -13.86
CA LEU A 65 -9.67 -3.82 -14.11
C LEU A 65 -9.99 -3.03 -12.84
N LEU A 66 -10.69 -3.62 -11.87
CA LEU A 66 -10.92 -2.98 -10.58
C LEU A 66 -9.60 -2.66 -9.88
N PHE A 67 -8.66 -3.62 -9.87
CA PHE A 67 -7.32 -3.39 -9.33
C PHE A 67 -6.54 -2.36 -10.16
N ALA A 68 -6.64 -2.39 -11.49
CA ALA A 68 -5.98 -1.41 -12.35
C ALA A 68 -6.50 0.02 -12.12
N ILE A 69 -7.80 0.20 -11.97
CA ILE A 69 -8.41 1.48 -11.62
C ILE A 69 -7.90 1.95 -10.25
N LEU A 70 -7.89 1.07 -9.24
CA LEU A 70 -7.36 1.38 -7.92
C LEU A 70 -5.89 1.80 -7.97
N ILE A 71 -5.05 1.03 -8.68
CA ILE A 71 -3.62 1.30 -8.88
C ILE A 71 -3.42 2.65 -9.59
N SER A 72 -4.20 2.93 -10.63
CA SER A 72 -4.08 4.16 -11.40
C SER A 72 -4.46 5.41 -10.61
N PHE A 73 -5.54 5.37 -9.81
CA PHE A 73 -5.94 6.49 -8.96
C PHE A 73 -4.93 6.76 -7.83
N ILE A 74 -4.49 5.71 -7.12
CA ILE A 74 -3.48 5.87 -6.07
C ILE A 74 -2.14 6.32 -6.70
N GLY A 75 -1.80 5.81 -7.87
CA GLY A 75 -0.65 6.25 -8.66
C GLY A 75 -0.72 7.73 -8.99
N LEU A 76 -1.86 8.20 -9.53
CA LEU A 76 -2.09 9.61 -9.84
C LEU A 76 -1.91 10.49 -8.60
N PHE A 77 -2.53 10.14 -7.48
CA PHE A 77 -2.44 10.94 -6.26
C PHE A 77 -1.02 10.96 -5.68
N SER A 78 -0.32 9.82 -5.68
CA SER A 78 1.04 9.72 -5.18
C SER A 78 2.03 10.45 -6.09
N ILE A 79 1.91 10.31 -7.41
CA ILE A 79 2.75 11.01 -8.39
C ILE A 79 2.48 12.51 -8.33
N SER A 80 1.21 12.94 -8.30
CA SER A 80 0.84 14.35 -8.14
C SER A 80 1.48 14.94 -6.88
N PHE A 81 1.28 14.31 -5.72
CA PHE A 81 1.89 14.74 -4.46
C PHE A 81 3.42 14.83 -4.55
N SER A 82 4.05 13.85 -5.19
CA SER A 82 5.51 13.75 -5.34
C SER A 82 6.12 14.94 -6.05
N GLN A 83 5.43 15.53 -7.03
CA GLN A 83 5.95 16.65 -7.83
C GLN A 83 6.20 17.92 -7.00
N TRP A 84 5.53 18.07 -5.86
CA TRP A 84 5.69 19.20 -4.92
C TRP A 84 6.33 18.80 -3.60
N TYR A 85 6.33 17.51 -3.28
CA TYR A 85 7.02 16.96 -2.11
C TYR A 85 8.54 16.97 -2.31
N ASN A 86 9.01 16.48 -3.47
CA ASN A 86 10.42 16.44 -3.87
C ASN A 86 10.68 17.37 -5.07
N PRO A 87 10.82 18.70 -4.87
CA PRO A 87 10.95 19.65 -5.99
C PRO A 87 12.22 19.45 -6.80
N GLU A 88 13.26 18.84 -6.23
CA GLU A 88 14.55 18.58 -6.88
C GLU A 88 14.68 17.15 -7.45
N ALA A 89 13.59 16.38 -7.44
CA ALA A 89 13.62 14.99 -7.92
C ALA A 89 14.15 14.91 -9.37
N SER A 90 15.00 13.91 -9.60
CA SER A 90 15.61 13.68 -10.91
C SER A 90 14.61 13.13 -11.92
N PHE A 91 14.94 13.20 -13.21
CA PHE A 91 14.16 12.56 -14.28
C PHE A 91 14.12 11.03 -14.10
N VAL A 92 15.16 10.43 -13.51
CA VAL A 92 15.22 9.00 -13.20
C VAL A 92 14.16 8.63 -12.17
N TYR A 93 14.00 9.45 -11.14
CA TYR A 93 12.96 9.23 -10.14
C TYR A 93 11.54 9.27 -10.75
N ASP A 94 11.28 10.30 -11.58
CA ASP A 94 9.99 10.43 -12.27
C ASP A 94 9.75 9.21 -13.20
N GLY A 95 10.76 8.77 -13.95
CA GLY A 95 10.69 7.59 -14.81
C GLY A 95 10.45 6.29 -14.02
N LEU A 96 11.15 6.10 -12.89
CA LEU A 96 10.97 4.94 -12.02
C LEU A 96 9.57 4.85 -11.42
N LEU A 97 8.93 6.00 -11.08
CA LEU A 97 7.54 6.01 -10.61
C LEU A 97 6.59 5.43 -11.67
N PHE A 98 6.79 5.75 -12.95
CA PHE A 98 5.97 5.23 -14.05
C PHE A 98 6.31 3.78 -14.40
N LEU A 99 7.59 3.36 -14.32
CA LEU A 99 7.95 1.95 -14.43
C LEU A 99 7.30 1.11 -13.33
N PHE A 100 7.29 1.62 -12.11
CA PHE A 100 6.65 0.99 -10.98
C PHE A 100 5.13 0.89 -11.17
N LEU A 101 4.48 1.98 -11.60
CA LEU A 101 3.06 2.01 -11.91
C LEU A 101 2.70 1.02 -13.04
N GLY A 102 3.46 1.03 -14.15
CA GLY A 102 3.27 0.13 -15.28
C GLY A 102 3.48 -1.34 -14.91
N GLY A 103 4.47 -1.64 -14.07
CA GLY A 103 4.68 -2.99 -13.55
C GLY A 103 3.48 -3.50 -12.74
N MET A 104 2.92 -2.67 -11.82
CA MET A 104 1.72 -3.02 -11.06
C MET A 104 0.50 -3.23 -11.96
N LEU A 105 0.30 -2.36 -12.95
CA LEU A 105 -0.78 -2.49 -13.95
C LEU A 105 -0.63 -3.77 -14.77
N GLY A 106 0.61 -4.10 -15.18
CA GLY A 106 0.89 -5.33 -15.90
C GLY A 106 0.54 -6.58 -15.11
N VAL A 107 0.87 -6.64 -13.81
CA VAL A 107 0.52 -7.78 -12.95
C VAL A 107 -0.98 -8.05 -12.94
N VAL A 108 -1.82 -7.01 -12.94
CA VAL A 108 -3.28 -7.19 -12.77
C VAL A 108 -4.05 -7.28 -14.09
N LEU A 109 -3.50 -6.77 -15.20
CA LEU A 109 -4.19 -6.72 -16.48
C LEU A 109 -3.85 -7.88 -17.43
N VAL A 110 -2.74 -8.59 -17.23
CA VAL A 110 -2.34 -9.65 -18.15
C VAL A 110 -3.02 -10.99 -17.84
N HIS A 111 -3.38 -11.72 -18.90
CA HIS A 111 -3.97 -13.05 -18.77
C HIS A 111 -2.92 -14.14 -18.57
N SER A 112 -1.79 -14.05 -19.25
CA SER A 112 -0.69 -15.00 -19.16
C SER A 112 0.01 -14.94 -17.80
N LEU A 113 0.20 -16.08 -17.14
CA LEU A 113 0.90 -16.18 -15.87
C LEU A 113 2.41 -15.86 -16.00
N ILE A 114 3.01 -16.16 -17.16
CA ILE A 114 4.40 -15.79 -17.44
C ILE A 114 4.52 -14.27 -17.62
N ALA A 115 3.59 -13.64 -18.33
CA ALA A 115 3.56 -12.19 -18.44
C ALA A 115 3.34 -11.53 -17.07
N LEU A 116 2.45 -12.07 -16.23
CA LEU A 116 2.27 -11.63 -14.85
C LEU A 116 3.60 -11.65 -14.10
N TYR A 117 4.36 -12.75 -14.21
CA TYR A 117 5.66 -12.88 -13.56
C TYR A 117 6.68 -11.84 -14.06
N ILE A 118 6.74 -11.60 -15.37
CA ILE A 118 7.63 -10.57 -15.94
C ILE A 118 7.29 -9.18 -15.38
N TYR A 119 6.02 -8.80 -15.35
CA TYR A 119 5.61 -7.51 -14.78
C TYR A 119 5.82 -7.43 -13.27
N TRP A 120 5.70 -8.55 -12.57
CA TRP A 120 6.04 -8.66 -11.15
C TRP A 120 7.51 -8.33 -10.89
N GLU A 121 8.43 -8.82 -11.73
CA GLU A 121 9.85 -8.50 -11.63
C GLU A 121 10.14 -7.04 -11.99
N ILE A 122 9.53 -6.51 -13.05
CA ILE A 122 9.66 -5.09 -13.41
C ILE A 122 9.21 -4.20 -12.23
N MET A 123 8.07 -4.50 -11.63
CA MET A 123 7.56 -3.82 -10.45
C MET A 123 8.55 -3.91 -9.27
N THR A 124 9.13 -5.08 -9.04
CA THR A 124 10.07 -5.34 -7.93
C THR A 124 11.35 -4.54 -8.11
N VAL A 125 11.94 -4.56 -9.31
CA VAL A 125 13.17 -3.82 -9.63
C VAL A 125 12.94 -2.31 -9.57
N ALA A 126 11.84 -1.81 -10.13
CA ALA A 126 11.52 -0.38 -10.09
C ALA A 126 11.34 0.11 -8.65
N SER A 127 10.62 -0.64 -7.82
CA SER A 127 10.42 -0.29 -6.41
C SER A 127 11.69 -0.41 -5.57
N PHE A 128 12.58 -1.36 -5.87
CA PHE A 128 13.89 -1.45 -5.25
C PHE A 128 14.68 -0.15 -5.41
N PHE A 129 14.81 0.36 -6.65
CA PHE A 129 15.50 1.63 -6.91
C PHE A 129 14.79 2.82 -6.27
N LEU A 130 13.46 2.81 -6.16
CA LEU A 130 12.70 3.85 -5.47
C LEU A 130 12.91 3.82 -3.94
N VAL A 131 13.09 2.65 -3.32
CA VAL A 131 13.45 2.52 -1.89
C VAL A 131 14.88 3.00 -1.66
N LEU A 132 15.81 2.67 -2.58
CA LEU A 132 17.21 3.08 -2.53
C LEU A 132 17.41 4.59 -2.80
N PHE A 133 16.39 5.28 -3.32
CA PHE A 133 16.52 6.62 -3.91
C PHE A 133 17.12 7.69 -2.98
N SER A 134 16.88 7.60 -1.66
CA SER A 134 17.46 8.52 -0.67
C SER A 134 18.96 8.31 -0.43
N ASP A 135 19.54 7.24 -0.92
CA ASP A 135 20.98 6.87 -0.85
C ASP A 135 21.63 7.00 0.54
N THR A 136 20.83 6.82 1.59
CA THR A 136 21.33 6.73 2.96
C THR A 136 21.71 5.30 3.32
N ASP A 137 22.54 5.09 4.36
CA ASP A 137 22.87 3.74 4.84
C ASP A 137 21.62 2.97 5.25
N GLU A 138 20.61 3.65 5.81
CA GLU A 138 19.30 3.06 6.10
C GLU A 138 18.62 2.57 4.81
N ALA A 139 18.60 3.39 3.76
CA ALA A 139 17.99 3.06 2.47
C ALA A 139 18.71 1.91 1.75
N ARG A 140 20.05 1.88 1.80
CA ARG A 140 20.85 0.79 1.23
C ARG A 140 20.57 -0.55 1.91
N LYS A 141 20.54 -0.59 3.25
CA LYS A 141 20.22 -1.81 4.01
C LYS A 141 18.78 -2.26 3.78
N ALA A 142 17.83 -1.32 3.81
CA ALA A 142 16.41 -1.60 3.61
C ALA A 142 16.12 -2.10 2.19
N SER A 143 16.68 -1.46 1.16
CA SER A 143 16.52 -1.87 -0.23
C SER A 143 17.14 -3.24 -0.51
N LEU A 144 18.31 -3.53 0.07
CA LEU A 144 18.93 -4.84 -0.04
C LEU A 144 18.07 -5.95 0.60
N LYS A 145 17.59 -5.74 1.82
CA LYS A 145 16.65 -6.66 2.49
C LYS A 145 15.40 -6.85 1.64
N TYR A 146 14.84 -5.76 1.11
CA TYR A 146 13.68 -5.78 0.23
C TYR A 146 13.90 -6.66 -1.00
N ILE A 147 14.99 -6.44 -1.77
CA ILE A 147 15.21 -7.18 -3.02
C ILE A 147 15.53 -8.65 -2.76
N ILE A 148 16.27 -8.99 -1.71
CA ILE A 148 16.56 -10.38 -1.35
C ILE A 148 15.28 -11.12 -0.96
N MET A 149 14.48 -10.55 -0.07
CA MET A 149 13.24 -11.20 0.38
C MET A 149 12.23 -11.32 -0.75
N THR A 150 11.99 -10.23 -1.49
CA THR A 150 11.01 -10.26 -2.58
C THR A 150 11.49 -11.09 -3.77
N GLY A 151 12.80 -11.13 -4.06
CA GLY A 151 13.39 -12.01 -5.06
C GLY A 151 13.26 -13.49 -4.69
N ALA A 152 13.51 -13.85 -3.43
CA ALA A 152 13.21 -15.20 -2.94
C ALA A 152 11.73 -15.54 -3.13
N GLY A 153 10.83 -14.62 -2.78
CA GLY A 153 9.40 -14.78 -3.01
C GLY A 153 9.03 -14.96 -4.48
N SER A 154 9.70 -14.23 -5.37
CA SER A 154 9.51 -14.36 -6.82
C SER A 154 9.89 -15.74 -7.33
N ILE A 155 10.97 -16.33 -6.83
CA ILE A 155 11.39 -17.70 -7.19
C ILE A 155 10.31 -18.69 -6.76
N PHE A 156 9.78 -18.60 -5.54
CA PHE A 156 8.66 -19.44 -5.11
C PHE A 156 7.42 -19.26 -6.00
N LEU A 157 7.06 -18.02 -6.33
CA LEU A 157 5.94 -17.74 -7.24
C LEU A 157 6.16 -18.38 -8.62
N LEU A 158 7.37 -18.29 -9.18
CA LEU A 158 7.72 -18.91 -10.45
C LEU A 158 7.55 -20.42 -10.41
N PHE A 159 8.04 -21.08 -9.35
CA PHE A 159 7.83 -22.53 -9.16
C PHE A 159 6.34 -22.88 -9.10
N GLY A 160 5.53 -22.07 -8.40
CA GLY A 160 4.09 -22.25 -8.36
C GLY A 160 3.43 -22.11 -9.74
N ILE A 161 3.87 -21.14 -10.54
CA ILE A 161 3.37 -20.92 -11.92
C ILE A 161 3.76 -22.08 -12.84
N LEU A 162 5.04 -22.46 -12.86
CA LEU A 162 5.53 -23.54 -13.72
C LEU A 162 4.91 -24.89 -13.33
N GLY A 163 4.71 -25.11 -12.04
CA GLY A 163 4.13 -26.35 -11.54
C GLY A 163 2.70 -26.61 -12.00
N ILE A 164 1.90 -25.55 -12.20
CA ILE A 164 0.54 -25.67 -12.74
C ILE A 164 0.55 -26.29 -14.16
N TRP A 165 1.57 -25.98 -14.94
CA TRP A 165 1.69 -26.45 -16.33
C TRP A 165 2.25 -27.86 -16.46
N LEU A 166 3.01 -28.30 -15.45
CA LEU A 166 3.75 -29.56 -15.56
C LEU A 166 3.03 -30.77 -14.96
N LEU A 167 2.05 -30.58 -14.05
CA LEU A 167 1.56 -31.67 -13.19
C LEU A 167 0.05 -31.52 -12.84
N GLU A 168 -0.84 -31.63 -13.84
CA GLU A 168 -2.27 -31.35 -13.65
C GLU A 168 -3.02 -32.35 -12.75
N GLU A 169 -2.56 -33.61 -12.58
CA GLU A 169 -3.41 -34.66 -12.00
C GLU A 169 -3.05 -35.06 -10.54
N ASN A 170 -1.84 -34.81 -10.06
CA ASN A 170 -1.43 -35.26 -8.72
C ASN A 170 -1.73 -34.22 -7.64
N ILE A 171 -2.61 -34.61 -6.70
CA ILE A 171 -3.07 -33.72 -5.61
C ILE A 171 -1.93 -33.24 -4.71
N LEU A 172 -0.92 -34.06 -4.44
CA LEU A 172 0.25 -33.68 -3.63
C LEU A 172 1.01 -32.51 -4.26
N TRP A 173 1.26 -32.57 -5.57
CA TRP A 173 1.92 -31.50 -6.30
C TRP A 173 1.09 -30.22 -6.34
N LYS A 174 -0.24 -30.29 -6.44
CA LYS A 174 -1.13 -29.14 -6.30
C LYS A 174 -0.92 -28.43 -4.96
N HIS A 175 -0.80 -29.17 -3.85
CA HIS A 175 -0.52 -28.60 -2.53
C HIS A 175 0.86 -27.93 -2.47
N ILE A 176 1.91 -28.57 -3.05
CA ILE A 176 3.27 -28.00 -3.08
C ILE A 176 3.29 -26.71 -3.90
N PHE A 177 2.67 -26.70 -5.08
CA PHE A 177 2.65 -25.50 -5.92
C PHE A 177 1.83 -24.38 -5.31
N PHE A 178 0.69 -24.69 -4.68
CA PHE A 178 -0.06 -23.69 -3.94
C PHE A 178 0.72 -23.12 -2.76
N PHE A 179 1.45 -23.96 -2.02
CA PHE A 179 2.37 -23.49 -0.99
C PHE A 179 3.40 -22.50 -1.55
N CYS A 180 4.00 -22.80 -2.69
CA CYS A 180 4.94 -21.90 -3.34
C CYS A 180 4.29 -20.56 -3.73
N VAL A 181 3.07 -20.60 -4.31
CA VAL A 181 2.30 -19.38 -4.59
C VAL A 181 2.00 -18.60 -3.31
N LEU A 182 1.57 -19.27 -2.24
CA LEU A 182 1.25 -18.64 -0.97
C LEU A 182 2.48 -17.95 -0.35
N VAL A 183 3.66 -18.59 -0.39
CA VAL A 183 4.92 -18.00 0.07
C VAL A 183 5.29 -16.80 -0.79
N GLY A 184 5.29 -16.93 -2.11
CA GLY A 184 5.67 -15.85 -3.03
C GLY A 184 4.77 -14.61 -2.90
N THR A 185 3.46 -14.82 -2.94
CA THR A 185 2.47 -13.75 -2.77
C THR A 185 2.46 -13.21 -1.35
N GLY A 186 2.69 -14.06 -0.36
CA GLY A 186 2.75 -13.73 1.05
C GLY A 186 3.93 -12.82 1.41
N ILE A 187 5.11 -13.07 0.86
CA ILE A 187 6.26 -12.16 0.99
C ILE A 187 5.90 -10.80 0.42
N LYS A 188 5.35 -10.73 -0.78
CA LYS A 188 4.98 -9.47 -1.41
C LYS A 188 3.88 -8.72 -0.65
N ALA A 189 2.87 -9.42 -0.14
CA ALA A 189 1.80 -8.86 0.68
C ALA A 189 2.25 -8.47 2.10
N GLY A 190 3.36 -9.02 2.59
CA GLY A 190 3.88 -8.76 3.94
C GLY A 190 3.15 -9.55 5.02
N ILE A 191 2.82 -10.84 4.80
CA ILE A 191 2.23 -11.69 5.84
C ILE A 191 3.27 -12.15 6.85
N PHE A 192 2.87 -12.32 8.10
CA PHE A 192 3.72 -12.86 9.16
C PHE A 192 4.03 -14.35 8.92
N PRO A 193 5.31 -14.82 9.04
CA PRO A 193 6.54 -14.09 9.46
C PRO A 193 7.33 -13.45 8.31
N LEU A 194 6.81 -13.44 7.08
CA LEU A 194 7.50 -13.00 5.85
C LEU A 194 7.46 -11.48 5.63
N HIS A 195 7.00 -10.72 6.61
CA HIS A 195 6.68 -9.28 6.56
C HIS A 195 7.86 -8.33 6.74
N THR A 196 9.02 -8.82 7.19
CA THR A 196 10.05 -8.02 7.87
C THR A 196 10.78 -7.00 6.99
N TRP A 197 10.67 -7.11 5.66
CA TRP A 197 11.17 -6.11 4.74
C TRP A 197 10.35 -4.80 4.76
N LEU A 198 9.06 -4.91 5.08
CA LEU A 198 8.09 -3.81 4.94
C LEU A 198 8.31 -2.68 5.95
N PRO A 199 8.53 -2.95 7.27
CA PRO A 199 8.84 -1.92 8.25
C PRO A 199 10.17 -1.20 8.02
N ASP A 200 11.10 -1.79 7.27
CA ASP A 200 12.38 -1.17 6.94
C ASP A 200 12.29 -0.38 5.62
N ALA A 201 11.61 -0.91 4.60
CA ALA A 201 11.47 -0.26 3.30
C ALA A 201 10.65 1.04 3.35
N HIS A 202 9.59 1.11 4.18
CA HIS A 202 8.73 2.29 4.23
C HIS A 202 9.39 3.55 4.83
N PRO A 203 10.12 3.46 5.96
CA PRO A 203 10.88 4.62 6.46
C PRO A 203 11.94 5.11 5.47
N ALA A 204 12.62 4.19 4.81
CA ALA A 204 13.71 4.46 3.88
C ALA A 204 13.24 5.13 2.57
N ALA A 205 12.11 4.68 2.01
CA ALA A 205 11.58 5.19 0.75
C ALA A 205 11.06 6.64 0.89
N PRO A 206 11.11 7.49 -0.16
CA PRO A 206 10.38 8.75 -0.19
C PRO A 206 8.88 8.54 0.10
N THR A 207 8.24 9.49 0.80
CA THR A 207 6.86 9.30 1.28
C THR A 207 5.84 9.01 0.17
N PRO A 208 5.87 9.66 -1.03
CA PRO A 208 4.98 9.29 -2.13
C PRO A 208 5.17 7.85 -2.61
N VAL A 209 6.41 7.34 -2.58
CA VAL A 209 6.72 5.94 -2.88
C VAL A 209 6.13 5.03 -1.80
N SER A 210 6.25 5.38 -0.52
CA SER A 210 5.65 4.63 0.60
C SER A 210 4.11 4.54 0.45
N SER A 211 3.46 5.60 -0.06
CA SER A 211 2.03 5.59 -0.39
C SER A 211 1.70 4.55 -1.47
N MET A 212 2.49 4.46 -2.55
CA MET A 212 2.30 3.45 -3.60
C MET A 212 2.64 2.03 -3.12
N LEU A 213 3.74 1.86 -2.37
CA LEU A 213 4.14 0.57 -1.80
C LEU A 213 3.02 -0.02 -0.92
N SER A 214 2.55 0.76 0.07
CA SER A 214 1.51 0.33 0.99
C SER A 214 0.11 0.38 0.38
N GLY A 215 -0.19 1.42 -0.40
CA GLY A 215 -1.50 1.64 -1.00
C GLY A 215 -1.86 0.58 -2.03
N VAL A 216 -0.93 0.22 -2.92
CA VAL A 216 -1.25 -0.63 -4.07
C VAL A 216 -0.29 -1.78 -4.33
N MET A 217 1.02 -1.65 -4.12
CA MET A 217 1.96 -2.73 -4.46
C MET A 217 1.69 -4.03 -3.67
N ILE A 218 1.52 -3.95 -2.34
CA ILE A 218 1.23 -5.15 -1.54
C ILE A 218 -0.10 -5.81 -1.94
N LYS A 219 -1.02 -5.06 -2.57
CA LYS A 219 -2.30 -5.59 -3.08
C LYS A 219 -2.12 -6.36 -4.38
N THR A 220 -1.04 -6.17 -5.15
CA THR A 220 -0.74 -7.05 -6.27
C THR A 220 -0.47 -8.48 -5.80
N GLY A 221 0.15 -8.65 -4.61
CA GLY A 221 0.28 -9.95 -3.94
C GLY A 221 -1.09 -10.57 -3.59
N ILE A 222 -1.99 -9.76 -3.03
CA ILE A 222 -3.37 -10.17 -2.72
C ILE A 222 -4.14 -10.55 -3.99
N TYR A 223 -4.08 -9.72 -5.03
CA TYR A 223 -4.70 -10.02 -6.34
C TYR A 223 -4.23 -11.36 -6.90
N THR A 224 -2.91 -11.56 -6.90
CA THR A 224 -2.31 -12.80 -7.40
C THR A 224 -2.76 -14.00 -6.57
N LEU A 225 -2.77 -13.89 -5.23
CA LEU A 225 -3.27 -14.95 -4.35
C LEU A 225 -4.74 -15.29 -4.64
N ILE A 226 -5.61 -14.28 -4.76
CA ILE A 226 -7.03 -14.47 -5.08
C ILE A 226 -7.19 -15.16 -6.44
N ARG A 227 -6.45 -14.72 -7.47
CA ARG A 227 -6.48 -15.32 -8.80
C ARG A 227 -6.08 -16.80 -8.76
N PHE A 228 -5.02 -17.14 -8.03
CA PHE A 228 -4.59 -18.53 -7.91
C PHE A 228 -5.57 -19.36 -7.08
N TYR A 229 -5.99 -18.87 -5.92
CA TYR A 229 -6.82 -19.65 -4.99
C TYR A 229 -8.23 -19.88 -5.52
N PHE A 230 -8.94 -18.82 -5.95
CA PHE A 230 -10.34 -18.92 -6.37
C PHE A 230 -10.54 -19.28 -7.84
N ILE A 231 -9.65 -18.85 -8.74
CA ILE A 231 -9.85 -19.04 -10.18
C ILE A 231 -9.11 -20.27 -10.70
N ILE A 232 -7.82 -20.44 -10.32
CA ILE A 232 -6.97 -21.49 -10.88
C ILE A 232 -7.11 -22.80 -10.09
N PHE A 233 -6.86 -22.75 -8.78
CA PHE A 233 -6.88 -23.95 -7.95
C PHE A 233 -8.29 -24.37 -7.52
N LYS A 234 -9.20 -23.47 -7.25
CA LYS A 234 -10.56 -23.63 -6.73
C LYS A 234 -10.61 -24.27 -5.32
N PRO A 235 -11.41 -23.75 -4.39
CA PRO A 235 -11.37 -24.16 -2.97
C PRO A 235 -11.78 -25.63 -2.69
N SER A 236 -12.46 -26.31 -3.62
CA SER A 236 -13.02 -27.67 -3.41
C SER A 236 -11.99 -28.76 -3.05
N TRP A 237 -10.68 -28.55 -3.36
CA TRP A 237 -9.61 -29.48 -2.99
C TRP A 237 -8.78 -28.98 -1.80
N SER A 238 -9.09 -27.82 -1.25
CA SER A 238 -8.24 -27.07 -0.31
C SER A 238 -8.43 -27.43 1.15
N ILE A 239 -8.88 -28.65 1.46
CA ILE A 239 -9.05 -29.12 2.85
C ILE A 239 -7.74 -28.86 3.61
N GLY A 240 -7.79 -27.94 4.59
CA GLY A 240 -6.64 -27.53 5.41
C GLY A 240 -6.02 -26.16 5.05
N TRP A 241 -6.01 -25.73 3.78
CA TRP A 241 -5.42 -24.44 3.40
C TRP A 241 -6.18 -23.24 3.96
N GLU A 242 -7.49 -23.33 4.08
CA GLU A 242 -8.31 -22.31 4.75
C GLU A 242 -7.86 -22.12 6.20
N THR A 243 -7.60 -23.23 6.92
CA THR A 243 -7.10 -23.19 8.30
C THR A 243 -5.71 -22.57 8.38
N VAL A 244 -4.79 -22.96 7.49
CA VAL A 244 -3.43 -22.40 7.43
C VAL A 244 -3.49 -20.90 7.15
N MET A 245 -4.26 -20.46 6.14
CA MET A 245 -4.40 -19.05 5.80
C MET A 245 -5.08 -18.26 6.94
N MET A 246 -6.03 -18.87 7.66
CA MET A 246 -6.70 -18.23 8.80
C MET A 246 -5.72 -18.02 9.96
N ILE A 247 -4.87 -19.01 10.28
CA ILE A 247 -3.81 -18.87 11.28
C ILE A 247 -2.82 -17.77 10.87
N LEU A 248 -2.36 -17.78 9.62
CA LEU A 248 -1.48 -16.73 9.11
C LEU A 248 -2.14 -15.35 9.16
N GLY A 249 -3.44 -15.26 8.87
CA GLY A 249 -4.23 -14.03 8.99
C GLY A 249 -4.26 -13.49 10.42
N ILE A 250 -4.54 -14.36 11.41
CA ILE A 250 -4.55 -14.01 12.83
C ILE A 250 -3.18 -13.50 13.29
N LEU A 251 -2.11 -14.25 12.98
CA LEU A 251 -0.75 -13.90 13.35
C LEU A 251 -0.33 -12.56 12.70
N THR A 252 -0.68 -12.36 11.43
CA THR A 252 -0.39 -11.12 10.69
C THR A 252 -1.12 -9.92 11.27
N LEU A 253 -2.40 -10.11 11.60
CA LEU A 253 -3.24 -9.07 12.16
C LEU A 253 -2.76 -8.63 13.55
N LEU A 254 -2.64 -9.57 14.48
CA LEU A 254 -2.26 -9.29 15.86
C LEU A 254 -0.79 -8.91 15.97
N GLY A 255 0.12 -9.64 15.30
CA GLY A 255 1.54 -9.31 15.29
C GLY A 255 1.79 -7.90 14.76
N GLY A 256 1.13 -7.53 13.64
CA GLY A 256 1.25 -6.20 13.06
C GLY A 256 0.77 -5.09 14.00
N VAL A 257 -0.40 -5.24 14.63
CA VAL A 257 -0.93 -4.19 15.51
C VAL A 257 -0.13 -4.06 16.81
N PHE A 258 0.32 -5.16 17.42
CA PHE A 258 1.16 -5.09 18.61
C PHE A 258 2.48 -4.39 18.32
N LEU A 259 3.14 -4.71 17.21
CA LEU A 259 4.39 -4.05 16.83
C LEU A 259 4.18 -2.57 16.48
N ALA A 260 3.02 -2.19 15.92
CA ALA A 260 2.69 -0.79 15.64
C ALA A 260 2.54 0.06 16.90
N LEU A 261 1.95 -0.49 17.96
CA LEU A 261 1.70 0.24 19.21
C LEU A 261 2.96 0.84 19.82
N ILE A 262 4.10 0.15 19.71
CA ILE A 262 5.36 0.54 20.33
C ILE A 262 6.27 1.40 19.46
N GLN A 263 5.85 1.72 18.23
CA GLN A 263 6.68 2.51 17.30
C GLN A 263 6.64 4.01 17.63
N HIS A 264 7.79 4.65 17.47
CA HIS A 264 7.98 6.10 17.57
C HIS A 264 8.10 6.74 16.18
N ASP A 265 8.66 6.04 15.18
CA ASP A 265 8.69 6.50 13.78
C ASP A 265 7.32 6.33 13.12
N ILE A 266 6.73 7.43 12.64
CA ILE A 266 5.39 7.46 12.04
C ILE A 266 5.29 6.55 10.80
N LYS A 267 6.32 6.49 9.94
CA LYS A 267 6.30 5.64 8.76
C LYS A 267 6.40 4.16 9.11
N ARG A 268 7.21 3.82 10.11
CA ARG A 268 7.36 2.46 10.62
C ARG A 268 6.07 1.98 11.30
N LEU A 269 5.43 2.85 12.09
CA LEU A 269 4.11 2.62 12.67
C LEU A 269 3.08 2.33 11.58
N LEU A 270 3.02 3.16 10.55
CA LEU A 270 2.12 2.96 9.41
C LEU A 270 2.44 1.66 8.66
N ALA A 271 3.70 1.27 8.53
CA ALA A 271 4.09 0.01 7.91
C ALA A 271 3.54 -1.20 8.67
N TYR A 272 3.69 -1.26 10.00
CA TYR A 272 3.13 -2.34 10.82
C TYR A 272 1.60 -2.37 10.79
N HIS A 273 0.95 -1.21 10.74
CA HIS A 273 -0.49 -1.18 10.49
C HIS A 273 -0.88 -1.67 9.09
N SER A 274 0.00 -1.58 8.07
CA SER A 274 -0.28 -2.20 6.78
C SER A 274 -0.28 -3.72 6.88
N ILE A 275 0.69 -4.28 7.61
CA ILE A 275 0.75 -5.72 7.91
C ILE A 275 -0.52 -6.16 8.62
N SER A 276 -0.91 -5.46 9.70
CA SER A 276 -2.14 -5.78 10.44
C SER A 276 -3.39 -5.77 9.54
N GLN A 277 -3.54 -4.78 8.66
CA GLN A 277 -4.70 -4.72 7.76
C GLN A 277 -4.66 -5.80 6.65
N ILE A 278 -3.49 -6.23 6.20
CA ILE A 278 -3.35 -7.41 5.33
C ILE A 278 -3.86 -8.66 6.05
N GLY A 279 -3.66 -8.77 7.37
CA GLY A 279 -4.24 -9.84 8.17
C GLY A 279 -5.76 -9.94 8.04
N TYR A 280 -6.49 -8.80 8.08
CA TYR A 280 -7.95 -8.77 7.82
C TYR A 280 -8.30 -9.31 6.43
N ILE A 281 -7.57 -8.91 5.39
CA ILE A 281 -7.79 -9.38 4.03
C ILE A 281 -7.58 -10.89 3.95
N PHE A 282 -6.51 -11.40 4.57
CA PHE A 282 -6.25 -12.84 4.64
C PHE A 282 -7.34 -13.62 5.35
N LEU A 283 -7.89 -13.10 6.46
CA LEU A 283 -9.02 -13.71 7.16
C LEU A 283 -10.26 -13.81 6.24
N GLY A 284 -10.54 -12.76 5.47
CA GLY A 284 -11.63 -12.80 4.49
C GLY A 284 -11.42 -13.85 3.39
N ILE A 285 -10.20 -13.93 2.82
CA ILE A 285 -9.83 -14.94 1.82
C ILE A 285 -9.91 -16.35 2.41
N ALA A 286 -9.40 -16.55 3.65
CA ALA A 286 -9.36 -17.83 4.35
C ALA A 286 -10.75 -18.38 4.69
N CYS A 287 -11.79 -17.55 4.71
CA CYS A 287 -13.16 -18.04 4.83
C CYS A 287 -13.54 -19.00 3.69
N GLY A 288 -12.95 -18.86 2.51
CA GLY A 288 -13.28 -19.68 1.33
C GLY A 288 -14.70 -19.46 0.80
N THR A 289 -15.39 -18.43 1.28
CA THR A 289 -16.78 -18.11 0.96
C THR A 289 -16.86 -16.82 0.13
N THR A 290 -17.95 -16.66 -0.62
CA THR A 290 -18.19 -15.46 -1.43
C THR A 290 -18.28 -14.20 -0.56
N ILE A 291 -18.89 -14.27 0.63
CA ILE A 291 -18.94 -13.17 1.60
C ILE A 291 -17.53 -12.82 2.08
N GLY A 292 -16.71 -13.81 2.38
CA GLY A 292 -15.33 -13.63 2.79
C GLY A 292 -14.51 -12.96 1.70
N LEU A 293 -14.64 -13.41 0.44
CA LEU A 293 -13.97 -12.81 -0.71
C LEU A 293 -14.45 -11.38 -0.96
N ALA A 294 -15.76 -11.11 -0.88
CA ALA A 294 -16.30 -9.76 -1.01
C ALA A 294 -15.76 -8.82 0.08
N GLY A 295 -15.71 -9.29 1.34
CA GLY A 295 -15.12 -8.55 2.45
C GLY A 295 -13.63 -8.27 2.24
N ALA A 296 -12.86 -9.26 1.79
CA ALA A 296 -11.43 -9.14 1.50
C ALA A 296 -11.17 -8.13 0.38
N LEU A 297 -11.91 -8.20 -0.72
CA LEU A 297 -11.79 -7.27 -1.85
C LEU A 297 -12.17 -5.85 -1.44
N TYR A 298 -13.30 -5.71 -0.73
CA TYR A 298 -13.73 -4.39 -0.28
C TYR A 298 -12.73 -3.78 0.73
N HIS A 299 -12.18 -4.61 1.62
CA HIS A 299 -11.12 -4.15 2.53
C HIS A 299 -9.83 -3.81 1.79
N THR A 300 -9.50 -4.51 0.71
CA THR A 300 -8.35 -4.21 -0.15
C THR A 300 -8.46 -2.82 -0.77
N ILE A 301 -9.63 -2.46 -1.31
CA ILE A 301 -9.91 -1.13 -1.88
C ILE A 301 -9.84 -0.06 -0.79
N ASN A 302 -10.56 -0.26 0.31
CA ASN A 302 -10.63 0.68 1.41
C ASN A 302 -9.26 0.91 2.05
N HIS A 303 -8.50 -0.17 2.25
CA HIS A 303 -7.13 -0.13 2.76
C HIS A 303 -6.21 0.67 1.82
N ALA A 304 -6.36 0.56 0.49
CA ALA A 304 -5.59 1.38 -0.44
C ALA A 304 -5.86 2.87 -0.24
N ILE A 305 -7.13 3.26 -0.09
CA ILE A 305 -7.56 4.66 0.07
C ILE A 305 -7.02 5.25 1.38
N PHE A 306 -7.37 4.66 2.53
CA PHE A 306 -6.97 5.26 3.81
C PHE A 306 -5.46 5.13 4.09
N LYS A 307 -4.77 4.11 3.56
CA LYS A 307 -3.32 3.99 3.72
C LYS A 307 -2.54 5.00 2.90
N SER A 308 -2.95 5.21 1.66
CA SER A 308 -2.34 6.27 0.84
C SER A 308 -2.54 7.63 1.49
N LEU A 309 -3.74 7.89 2.01
CA LEU A 309 -4.04 9.11 2.77
C LEU A 309 -3.13 9.28 3.99
N LEU A 310 -2.96 8.22 4.80
CA LEU A 310 -2.11 8.25 6.00
C LEU A 310 -0.64 8.48 5.65
N PHE A 311 -0.11 7.80 4.62
CA PHE A 311 1.28 8.03 4.22
C PHE A 311 1.50 9.42 3.64
N LEU A 312 0.62 9.90 2.76
CA LEU A 312 0.75 11.26 2.21
C LEU A 312 0.59 12.32 3.31
N GLY A 313 -0.34 12.13 4.26
CA GLY A 313 -0.49 13.00 5.42
C GLY A 313 0.75 12.99 6.33
N ALA A 314 1.34 11.80 6.58
CA ALA A 314 2.63 11.69 7.28
C ALA A 314 3.74 12.43 6.51
N GLY A 315 3.69 12.42 5.16
CA GLY A 315 4.60 13.20 4.33
C GLY A 315 4.51 14.70 4.59
N VAL A 316 3.29 15.23 4.76
CA VAL A 316 3.10 16.65 5.13
C VAL A 316 3.73 16.93 6.50
N LEU A 317 3.49 16.07 7.50
CA LEU A 317 4.08 16.21 8.83
C LEU A 317 5.61 16.20 8.76
N ILE A 318 6.19 15.23 8.06
CA ILE A 318 7.65 15.12 7.90
C ILE A 318 8.23 16.35 7.19
N LYS A 319 7.57 16.85 6.14
CA LYS A 319 8.02 18.05 5.42
C LYS A 319 7.96 19.29 6.30
N ALA A 320 6.92 19.41 7.13
CA ALA A 320 6.74 20.56 8.01
C ALA A 320 7.67 20.53 9.24
N THR A 321 8.02 19.35 9.74
CA THR A 321 8.79 19.21 11.00
C THR A 321 10.25 18.83 10.79
N GLY A 322 10.60 18.29 9.62
CA GLY A 322 11.92 17.72 9.33
C GLY A 322 12.21 16.41 10.08
N SER A 323 11.25 15.83 10.81
CA SER A 323 11.42 14.62 11.61
C SER A 323 10.39 13.56 11.26
N ARG A 324 10.73 12.27 11.45
CA ARG A 324 9.82 11.13 11.39
C ARG A 324 9.35 10.68 12.78
N ASN A 325 9.98 11.18 13.83
CA ASN A 325 9.70 10.76 15.19
C ASN A 325 8.46 11.48 15.74
N LEU A 326 7.47 10.71 16.21
CA LEU A 326 6.25 11.24 16.85
C LEU A 326 6.56 12.07 18.09
N ASP A 327 7.66 11.76 18.79
CA ASP A 327 8.08 12.49 20.00
C ASP A 327 8.53 13.93 19.72
N ASP A 328 8.88 14.24 18.47
CA ASP A 328 9.26 15.59 18.03
C ASP A 328 8.05 16.45 17.62
N TYR A 329 6.84 15.86 17.57
CA TYR A 329 5.63 16.54 17.13
C TYR A 329 4.91 17.21 18.32
N GLY A 330 3.73 17.77 18.07
CA GLY A 330 2.85 18.36 19.06
C GLY A 330 2.23 19.66 18.57
N GLY A 331 0.98 19.92 18.93
CA GLY A 331 0.28 21.19 18.71
C GLY A 331 0.10 21.60 17.24
N LEU A 332 0.26 20.68 16.26
CA LEU A 332 0.24 21.00 14.83
C LEU A 332 -1.17 21.26 14.28
N ALA A 333 -2.25 20.98 15.06
CA ALA A 333 -3.62 21.15 14.58
C ALA A 333 -3.93 22.58 14.11
N LYS A 334 -3.38 23.59 14.79
CA LYS A 334 -3.62 25.02 14.45
C LYS A 334 -2.82 25.46 13.23
N LYS A 335 -1.66 24.85 12.98
CA LYS A 335 -0.76 25.19 11.87
C LYS A 335 -1.09 24.43 10.59
N LEU A 336 -1.57 23.18 10.73
CA LEU A 336 -1.91 22.27 9.64
C LEU A 336 -3.36 21.77 9.78
N PRO A 337 -4.38 22.65 9.80
CA PRO A 337 -5.77 22.27 10.12
C PRO A 337 -6.35 21.30 9.09
N LEU A 338 -6.01 21.45 7.79
CA LEU A 338 -6.45 20.53 6.75
C LEU A 338 -5.84 19.14 6.97
N THR A 339 -4.53 19.08 7.19
CA THR A 339 -3.82 17.81 7.46
C THR A 339 -4.38 17.12 8.70
N PHE A 340 -4.67 17.88 9.77
CA PHE A 340 -5.33 17.35 10.96
C PHE A 340 -6.67 16.71 10.63
N GLY A 341 -7.54 17.41 9.88
CA GLY A 341 -8.85 16.90 9.49
C GLY A 341 -8.77 15.62 8.67
N VAL A 342 -7.97 15.61 7.60
CA VAL A 342 -7.85 14.44 6.72
C VAL A 342 -7.15 13.25 7.39
N MET A 343 -6.16 13.49 8.25
CA MET A 343 -5.51 12.43 9.04
C MET A 343 -6.46 11.83 10.08
N THR A 344 -7.33 12.65 10.68
CA THR A 344 -8.38 12.17 11.59
C THR A 344 -9.38 11.28 10.86
N VAL A 345 -9.85 11.68 9.66
CA VAL A 345 -10.70 10.84 8.81
C VAL A 345 -10.02 9.50 8.50
N ALA A 346 -8.75 9.52 8.11
CA ALA A 346 -7.99 8.30 7.81
C ALA A 346 -7.80 7.41 9.03
N ALA A 347 -7.53 7.99 10.21
CA ALA A 347 -7.37 7.30 11.48
C ALA A 347 -8.66 6.60 11.91
N LEU A 348 -9.81 7.27 11.82
CA LEU A 348 -11.12 6.69 12.09
C LEU A 348 -11.50 5.62 11.05
N SER A 349 -11.14 5.84 9.79
CA SER A 349 -11.37 4.89 8.71
C SER A 349 -10.61 3.58 8.94
N ILE A 350 -9.30 3.60 9.15
CA ILE A 350 -8.50 2.38 9.38
C ILE A 350 -8.92 1.67 10.66
N SER A 351 -9.36 2.39 11.69
CA SER A 351 -9.88 1.83 12.93
C SER A 351 -11.21 1.11 12.77
N GLY A 352 -11.95 1.41 11.70
CA GLY A 352 -13.25 0.81 11.45
C GLY A 352 -14.38 1.50 12.22
N VAL A 353 -14.33 2.84 12.33
CA VAL A 353 -15.36 3.65 12.96
C VAL A 353 -16.39 4.08 11.91
N PRO A 354 -17.72 3.90 12.13
CA PRO A 354 -18.74 4.49 11.26
C PRO A 354 -18.61 6.02 11.24
N PRO A 355 -18.88 6.70 10.13
CA PRO A 355 -19.41 6.27 8.83
C PRO A 355 -18.37 5.90 7.78
N PHE A 356 -17.11 5.70 8.17
CA PHE A 356 -16.02 5.54 7.23
C PHE A 356 -15.95 4.13 6.62
N ASN A 357 -15.30 4.04 5.46
CA ASN A 357 -15.23 2.84 4.63
C ASN A 357 -14.59 1.62 5.32
N GLY A 358 -13.64 1.83 6.25
CA GLY A 358 -13.03 0.73 7.00
C GLY A 358 -14.00 -0.04 7.88
N PHE A 359 -15.04 0.62 8.41
CA PHE A 359 -16.11 -0.03 9.15
C PHE A 359 -16.83 -1.08 8.30
N VAL A 360 -17.28 -0.68 7.12
CA VAL A 360 -18.07 -1.56 6.24
C VAL A 360 -17.30 -2.80 5.85
N SER A 361 -16.06 -2.65 5.41
CA SER A 361 -15.26 -3.79 4.97
C SER A 361 -14.93 -4.76 6.11
N LYS A 362 -14.62 -4.25 7.31
CA LYS A 362 -14.41 -5.08 8.50
C LYS A 362 -15.71 -5.79 8.91
N TRP A 363 -16.84 -5.08 8.85
CA TRP A 363 -18.15 -5.66 9.13
C TRP A 363 -18.44 -6.88 8.25
N ILE A 364 -18.20 -6.78 6.94
CA ILE A 364 -18.40 -7.90 6.01
C ILE A 364 -17.47 -9.08 6.37
N ILE A 365 -16.20 -8.82 6.70
CA ILE A 365 -15.26 -9.87 7.13
C ILE A 365 -15.73 -10.52 8.43
N TYR A 366 -16.23 -9.75 9.40
CA TYR A 366 -16.77 -10.30 10.66
C TYR A 366 -17.96 -11.22 10.40
N GLN A 367 -18.88 -10.82 9.51
CA GLN A 367 -20.00 -11.68 9.12
C GLN A 367 -19.53 -12.97 8.45
N ALA A 368 -18.53 -12.91 7.57
CA ALA A 368 -17.96 -14.09 6.94
C ALA A 368 -17.34 -15.06 7.95
N LEU A 369 -16.64 -14.55 8.97
CA LEU A 369 -16.04 -15.37 10.03
C LEU A 369 -17.10 -16.03 10.91
N LEU A 370 -18.16 -15.31 11.24
CA LEU A 370 -19.28 -15.83 12.04
C LEU A 370 -20.09 -16.90 11.28
N THR A 371 -20.35 -16.69 9.99
CA THR A 371 -21.12 -17.64 9.17
C THR A 371 -20.37 -18.95 8.92
N LYS A 372 -19.03 -18.93 8.95
CA LYS A 372 -18.23 -20.17 8.83
C LYS A 372 -18.40 -21.12 10.01
N ASN A 373 -18.77 -20.61 11.17
CA ASN A 373 -19.20 -21.33 12.37
C ASN A 373 -18.32 -22.53 12.79
N ASN A 374 -17.00 -22.31 12.86
CA ASN A 374 -16.07 -23.29 13.42
C ASN A 374 -15.15 -22.61 14.46
N GLY A 375 -14.48 -23.42 15.32
CA GLY A 375 -13.69 -22.90 16.44
C GLY A 375 -12.60 -21.91 16.02
N ILE A 376 -11.92 -22.16 14.89
CA ILE A 376 -10.85 -21.27 14.42
C ILE A 376 -11.40 -19.96 13.84
N SER A 377 -12.56 -20.00 13.15
CA SER A 377 -13.18 -18.79 12.63
C SER A 377 -13.75 -17.91 13.76
N THR A 378 -14.28 -18.51 14.83
CA THR A 378 -14.69 -17.79 16.03
C THR A 378 -13.51 -17.11 16.71
N PHE A 379 -12.38 -17.82 16.86
CA PHE A 379 -11.16 -17.23 17.39
C PHE A 379 -10.63 -16.11 16.50
N ALA A 380 -10.66 -16.29 15.17
CA ALA A 380 -10.28 -15.25 14.20
C ALA A 380 -11.18 -14.01 14.29
N PHE A 381 -12.49 -14.19 14.53
CA PHE A 381 -13.42 -13.09 14.76
C PHE A 381 -13.04 -12.28 16.02
N ILE A 382 -12.77 -12.97 17.15
CA ILE A 382 -12.33 -12.31 18.39
C ILE A 382 -11.00 -11.57 18.16
N ALA A 383 -10.04 -12.20 17.50
CA ALA A 383 -8.76 -11.59 17.16
C ALA A 383 -8.95 -10.33 16.27
N ALA A 384 -9.87 -10.39 15.32
CA ALA A 384 -10.18 -9.27 14.42
C ALA A 384 -10.83 -8.10 15.18
N LEU A 385 -11.74 -8.35 16.11
CA LEU A 385 -12.31 -7.32 17.00
C LEU A 385 -11.21 -6.66 17.85
N LEU A 386 -10.40 -7.48 18.53
CA LEU A 386 -9.28 -7.00 19.33
C LEU A 386 -8.32 -6.13 18.50
N GLY A 387 -7.97 -6.58 17.28
CA GLY A 387 -7.13 -5.83 16.36
C GLY A 387 -7.72 -4.46 15.98
N SER A 388 -9.04 -4.34 15.85
CA SER A 388 -9.70 -3.04 15.58
C SER A 388 -9.60 -2.09 16.78
N VAL A 389 -9.80 -2.59 17.99
CA VAL A 389 -9.66 -1.78 19.22
C VAL A 389 -8.22 -1.29 19.39
N LEU A 390 -7.24 -2.18 19.21
CA LEU A 390 -5.82 -1.81 19.31
C LEU A 390 -5.39 -0.86 18.19
N THR A 391 -5.98 -1.00 16.98
CA THR A 391 -5.76 -0.04 15.88
C THR A 391 -6.27 1.34 16.25
N LEU A 392 -7.48 1.44 16.82
CA LEU A 392 -8.03 2.72 17.28
C LEU A 392 -7.12 3.35 18.34
N ALA A 393 -6.70 2.57 19.34
CA ALA A 393 -5.80 3.02 20.39
C ALA A 393 -4.48 3.59 19.80
N SER A 394 -3.88 2.88 18.84
CA SER A 394 -2.66 3.32 18.15
C SER A 394 -2.87 4.63 17.38
N PHE A 395 -4.01 4.81 16.70
CA PHE A 395 -4.26 6.04 15.94
C PHE A 395 -4.70 7.22 16.83
N VAL A 396 -5.32 6.96 17.98
CA VAL A 396 -5.51 8.00 19.01
C VAL A 396 -4.14 8.54 19.45
N LYS A 397 -3.13 7.67 19.68
CA LYS A 397 -1.75 8.08 19.95
C LYS A 397 -1.22 8.98 18.81
N VAL A 398 -1.29 8.53 17.55
CA VAL A 398 -0.77 9.30 16.41
C VAL A 398 -1.41 10.68 16.30
N ILE A 399 -2.73 10.77 16.44
CA ILE A 399 -3.44 12.05 16.35
C ILE A 399 -3.11 12.95 17.56
N ASN A 400 -3.08 12.39 18.76
CA ASN A 400 -2.74 13.13 19.97
C ASN A 400 -1.31 13.71 19.88
N ASP A 401 -0.32 12.85 19.64
CA ASP A 401 1.08 13.24 19.67
C ASP A 401 1.46 14.18 18.52
N SER A 402 0.81 14.04 17.34
CA SER A 402 1.10 14.91 16.21
C SER A 402 0.40 16.27 16.29
N PHE A 403 -0.89 16.29 16.66
CA PHE A 403 -1.73 17.46 16.44
C PHE A 403 -2.16 18.16 17.72
N MET A 404 -2.23 17.44 18.85
CA MET A 404 -2.62 17.96 20.15
C MET A 404 -1.39 18.24 21.01
N GLY A 405 -1.62 18.65 22.26
CA GLY A 405 -0.54 18.87 23.23
C GLY A 405 0.29 20.13 22.97
N VAL A 406 1.44 20.18 23.63
CA VAL A 406 2.40 21.28 23.54
C VAL A 406 3.45 20.97 22.50
N ARG A 407 3.79 21.96 21.71
CA ARG A 407 4.82 21.82 20.67
C ARG A 407 6.19 21.69 21.30
N LYS A 408 6.93 20.64 20.93
CA LYS A 408 8.24 20.31 21.52
C LYS A 408 9.43 20.92 20.79
N LYS A 409 9.27 21.30 19.51
CA LYS A 409 10.35 21.84 18.69
C LYS A 409 9.91 23.11 17.97
N ASP A 410 10.69 24.17 18.06
CA ASP A 410 10.43 25.39 17.29
C ASP A 410 10.74 25.16 15.80
N ILE A 411 9.72 25.31 14.97
CA ILE A 411 9.79 25.17 13.53
C ILE A 411 9.42 26.53 12.92
N SER A 412 10.23 27.03 11.97
CA SER A 412 9.97 28.30 11.31
C SER A 412 8.65 28.30 10.56
N ALA A 413 8.01 29.47 10.43
CA ALA A 413 6.69 29.60 9.81
C ALA A 413 6.69 29.13 8.33
N GLU A 414 7.80 29.30 7.61
CA GLU A 414 7.95 28.91 6.22
C GLU A 414 7.77 27.41 5.97
N HIS A 415 8.09 26.55 6.93
CA HIS A 415 7.91 25.09 6.81
C HIS A 415 6.44 24.65 6.81
N PHE A 416 5.51 25.53 7.18
CA PHE A 416 4.07 25.23 7.20
C PHE A 416 3.35 25.61 5.90
N GLU A 417 4.03 26.20 4.93
CA GLU A 417 3.48 26.47 3.61
C GLU A 417 3.44 25.21 2.76
N ILE A 418 2.30 24.54 2.78
CA ILE A 418 2.06 23.33 2.01
C ILE A 418 1.38 23.69 0.69
N SER A 419 1.99 23.28 -0.42
CA SER A 419 1.42 23.50 -1.76
C SER A 419 -0.02 22.99 -1.87
N PRO A 420 -0.95 23.75 -2.46
CA PRO A 420 -2.31 23.29 -2.74
C PRO A 420 -2.35 21.96 -3.50
N PHE A 421 -1.40 21.71 -4.39
CA PHE A 421 -1.30 20.46 -5.14
C PHE A 421 -0.92 19.25 -4.29
N MET A 422 -0.34 19.42 -3.12
CA MET A 422 -0.17 18.34 -2.13
C MET A 422 -1.48 18.10 -1.36
N ASN A 423 -2.28 19.13 -1.14
CA ASN A 423 -3.52 19.04 -0.40
C ASN A 423 -4.66 18.38 -1.21
N ILE A 424 -4.70 18.57 -2.54
CA ILE A 424 -5.75 17.98 -3.40
C ILE A 424 -5.84 16.47 -3.26
N PRO A 425 -4.74 15.67 -3.40
CA PRO A 425 -4.78 14.23 -3.16
C PRO A 425 -5.30 13.84 -1.78
N LEU A 426 -4.92 14.58 -0.74
CA LEU A 426 -5.36 14.31 0.63
C LEU A 426 -6.87 14.48 0.79
N VAL A 427 -7.42 15.58 0.25
CA VAL A 427 -8.86 15.86 0.31
C VAL A 427 -9.65 14.82 -0.48
N LEU A 428 -9.20 14.45 -1.70
CA LEU A 428 -9.89 13.48 -2.55
C LEU A 428 -9.87 12.07 -1.92
N LEU A 429 -8.75 11.65 -1.34
CA LEU A 429 -8.68 10.37 -0.62
C LEU A 429 -9.55 10.38 0.64
N SER A 430 -9.59 11.51 1.37
CA SER A 430 -10.47 11.68 2.54
C SER A 430 -11.95 11.59 2.16
N ALA A 431 -12.34 12.26 1.06
CA ALA A 431 -13.68 12.12 0.50
C ALA A 431 -13.97 10.66 0.11
N GLY A 432 -13.00 9.96 -0.47
CA GLY A 432 -13.09 8.53 -0.76
C GLY A 432 -13.38 7.69 0.49
N CYS A 433 -12.74 7.98 1.62
CA CYS A 433 -13.02 7.28 2.88
C CYS A 433 -14.49 7.41 3.32
N LEU A 434 -15.11 8.56 3.09
CA LEU A 434 -16.53 8.80 3.39
C LEU A 434 -17.46 8.17 2.35
N LEU A 435 -17.21 8.41 1.06
CA LEU A 435 -18.06 7.94 -0.02
C LEU A 435 -18.16 6.42 -0.06
N PHE A 436 -17.01 5.73 0.07
CA PHE A 436 -16.97 4.27 0.11
C PHE A 436 -17.57 3.70 1.41
N GLY A 437 -17.70 4.48 2.47
CA GLY A 437 -18.45 4.08 3.67
C GLY A 437 -19.97 4.21 3.46
N LEU A 438 -20.42 5.35 2.98
CA LEU A 438 -21.84 5.68 2.88
C LEU A 438 -22.57 5.01 1.72
N PHE A 439 -21.88 4.82 0.58
CA PHE A 439 -22.42 4.24 -0.63
C PHE A 439 -21.92 2.80 -0.87
N SER A 440 -21.59 2.09 0.22
CA SER A 440 -21.02 0.75 0.15
C SER A 440 -21.91 -0.26 -0.57
N GLY A 441 -23.21 -0.21 -0.39
CA GLY A 441 -24.18 -1.06 -1.10
C GLY A 441 -24.06 -0.91 -2.62
N PHE A 442 -24.12 0.32 -3.12
CA PHE A 442 -23.98 0.63 -4.55
C PHE A 442 -22.63 0.13 -5.12
N ILE A 443 -21.54 0.39 -4.39
CA ILE A 443 -20.18 -0.02 -4.82
C ILE A 443 -20.07 -1.54 -4.90
N THR A 444 -20.63 -2.24 -3.92
CA THR A 444 -20.58 -3.69 -3.85
C THR A 444 -21.43 -4.32 -4.97
N GLU A 445 -22.65 -3.85 -5.18
CA GLU A 445 -23.54 -4.36 -6.22
C GLU A 445 -22.98 -4.11 -7.63
N ARG A 446 -22.45 -2.91 -7.87
CA ARG A 446 -22.07 -2.49 -9.23
C ARG A 446 -20.67 -2.95 -9.66
N PHE A 447 -19.75 -3.06 -8.71
CA PHE A 447 -18.35 -3.30 -9.05
C PHE A 447 -17.78 -4.60 -8.45
N LEU A 448 -18.12 -4.92 -7.20
CA LEU A 448 -17.54 -6.08 -6.53
C LEU A 448 -18.19 -7.40 -6.95
N PHE A 449 -19.50 -7.49 -6.96
CA PHE A 449 -20.19 -8.74 -7.31
C PHE A 449 -19.90 -9.22 -8.74
N PRO A 450 -19.89 -8.36 -9.76
CA PRO A 450 -19.50 -8.78 -11.09
C PRO A 450 -18.07 -9.35 -11.16
N SER A 451 -17.16 -8.87 -10.30
CA SER A 451 -15.78 -9.35 -10.25
C SER A 451 -15.60 -10.71 -9.57
N ILE A 452 -16.59 -11.16 -8.79
CA ILE A 452 -16.55 -12.44 -8.08
C ILE A 452 -17.19 -13.57 -8.92
N GLY A 453 -18.01 -13.23 -9.92
CA GLY A 453 -18.56 -14.18 -10.90
C GLY A 453 -19.75 -15.00 -10.45
N GLU A 454 -20.14 -14.92 -9.20
CA GLU A 454 -21.34 -15.54 -8.67
C GLU A 454 -22.30 -14.45 -8.19
N TYR A 455 -23.47 -14.36 -8.81
CA TYR A 455 -24.63 -13.71 -8.21
C TYR A 455 -25.12 -14.60 -7.05
N VAL A 456 -24.29 -14.70 -6.02
CA VAL A 456 -24.80 -15.25 -4.79
C VAL A 456 -25.82 -14.26 -4.29
N LEU A 457 -26.98 -14.79 -3.85
CA LEU A 457 -27.90 -14.15 -2.93
C LEU A 457 -27.15 -13.86 -1.61
N LEU A 458 -26.05 -13.15 -1.71
CA LEU A 458 -25.41 -12.47 -0.60
C LEU A 458 -26.52 -11.67 0.03
N ASN A 459 -26.65 -11.75 1.32
CA ASN A 459 -27.50 -10.89 2.09
C ASN A 459 -27.03 -9.44 1.87
N ILE A 460 -27.37 -8.89 0.68
CA ILE A 460 -27.12 -7.49 0.28
C ILE A 460 -27.62 -6.58 1.39
N GLU A 461 -28.68 -7.00 2.07
CA GLU A 461 -29.24 -6.34 3.25
C GLU A 461 -28.19 -6.15 4.37
N LEU A 462 -27.29 -7.13 4.62
CA LEU A 462 -26.23 -6.96 5.63
C LEU A 462 -25.23 -5.87 5.27
N ILE A 463 -24.93 -5.70 3.97
CA ILE A 463 -24.02 -4.65 3.49
C ILE A 463 -24.74 -3.29 3.51
N LYS A 464 -26.02 -3.27 3.14
CA LYS A 464 -26.86 -2.06 3.23
C LYS A 464 -27.04 -1.63 4.68
N MET A 465 -27.19 -2.56 5.62
CA MET A 465 -27.22 -2.23 7.05
C MET A 465 -25.97 -1.49 7.51
N ALA A 466 -24.78 -1.85 7.04
CA ALA A 466 -23.56 -1.11 7.37
C ALA A 466 -23.60 0.34 6.85
N SER A 467 -24.17 0.58 5.66
CA SER A 467 -24.42 1.95 5.15
C SER A 467 -25.43 2.70 6.02
N TYR A 468 -26.51 2.06 6.44
CA TYR A 468 -27.51 2.69 7.32
C TYR A 468 -26.91 3.10 8.68
N TYR A 469 -26.06 2.26 9.28
CA TYR A 469 -25.33 2.66 10.49
C TYR A 469 -24.39 3.84 10.24
N GLY A 470 -23.79 3.93 9.06
CA GLY A 470 -23.00 5.10 8.65
C GLY A 470 -23.84 6.39 8.59
N TRP A 471 -25.00 6.35 7.94
CA TRP A 471 -25.92 7.47 7.88
C TRP A 471 -26.49 7.86 9.26
N LEU A 472 -26.80 6.87 10.10
CA LEU A 472 -27.22 7.10 11.48
C LEU A 472 -26.12 7.79 12.29
N ALA A 473 -24.87 7.33 12.16
CA ALA A 473 -23.73 7.95 12.84
C ALA A 473 -23.53 9.42 12.43
N ILE A 474 -23.64 9.74 11.14
CA ILE A 474 -23.59 11.14 10.66
C ILE A 474 -24.73 11.96 11.25
N SER A 475 -25.95 11.42 11.28
CA SER A 475 -27.11 12.12 11.82
C SER A 475 -26.92 12.43 13.31
N ILE A 476 -26.42 11.47 14.09
CA ILE A 476 -26.10 11.66 15.51
C ILE A 476 -24.99 12.71 15.68
N LEU A 477 -23.89 12.63 14.91
CA LEU A 477 -22.80 13.60 14.96
C LEU A 477 -23.28 15.01 14.58
N ALA A 478 -24.14 15.13 13.57
CA ALA A 478 -24.75 16.42 13.20
C ALA A 478 -25.58 17.00 14.34
N VAL A 479 -26.42 16.20 15.00
CA VAL A 479 -27.21 16.61 16.18
C VAL A 479 -26.29 17.05 17.31
N ILE A 480 -25.24 16.26 17.64
CA ILE A 480 -24.25 16.61 18.68
C ILE A 480 -23.54 17.92 18.31
N PHE A 481 -23.15 18.10 17.04
CA PHE A 481 -22.48 19.32 16.60
C PHE A 481 -23.42 20.56 16.72
N ILE A 482 -24.67 20.44 16.29
CA ILE A 482 -25.65 21.53 16.34
C ILE A 482 -25.95 21.89 17.80
N THR A 483 -26.21 20.90 18.64
CA THR A 483 -26.57 21.12 20.05
C THR A 483 -25.36 21.44 20.90
N GLY A 484 -24.23 20.78 20.66
CA GLY A 484 -22.97 20.88 21.43
C GLY A 484 -22.16 22.13 21.10
N ARG A 485 -22.42 22.82 19.95
CA ARG A 485 -21.65 24.00 19.55
C ARG A 485 -21.67 25.12 20.60
N ARG A 486 -22.76 25.23 21.35
CA ARG A 486 -22.88 26.21 22.46
C ARG A 486 -22.09 25.78 23.69
N TRP A 487 -21.95 24.46 23.94
CA TRP A 487 -21.22 23.90 25.08
C TRP A 487 -19.71 23.92 24.85
N ILE A 488 -19.25 23.57 23.66
CA ILE A 488 -17.81 23.57 23.29
C ILE A 488 -17.21 24.99 23.41
N ARG A 489 -17.98 26.03 23.08
CA ARG A 489 -17.55 27.43 23.25
C ARG A 489 -17.36 27.85 24.71
N ARG A 490 -17.95 27.13 25.67
CA ARG A 490 -17.88 27.39 27.11
C ARG A 490 -16.89 26.48 27.83
N ALA A 491 -16.15 25.62 27.12
CA ALA A 491 -15.16 24.74 27.72
C ALA A 491 -14.09 25.58 28.45
N ARG A 492 -13.96 25.35 29.75
CA ARG A 492 -12.93 25.98 30.58
C ARG A 492 -11.57 25.40 30.18
N LYS A 493 -10.60 26.27 29.98
CA LYS A 493 -9.20 25.86 29.96
C LYS A 493 -8.76 25.78 31.43
N THR A 494 -8.47 24.59 31.89
CA THR A 494 -7.88 24.37 33.23
C THR A 494 -6.56 23.64 33.05
N ASP A 495 -5.57 24.02 33.83
CA ASP A 495 -4.33 23.25 33.89
C ASP A 495 -4.60 21.90 34.56
N THR A 496 -3.77 20.90 34.25
CA THR A 496 -3.88 19.57 34.86
C THR A 496 -3.61 19.67 36.34
N PHE A 497 -4.48 19.11 37.19
CA PHE A 497 -4.31 19.13 38.62
C PHE A 497 -3.25 18.08 39.06
N PHE A 498 -2.16 18.54 39.63
CA PHE A 498 -1.07 17.72 40.14
C PHE A 498 -0.92 17.85 41.68
N GLY A 499 -1.99 17.59 42.42
CA GLY A 499 -1.94 17.56 43.88
C GLY A 499 -1.49 18.86 44.56
N GLY A 500 -1.55 20.01 43.86
CA GLY A 500 -1.11 21.31 44.37
C GLY A 500 0.33 21.71 44.00
N GLU A 501 1.08 20.86 43.31
CA GLU A 501 2.40 21.21 42.75
C GLU A 501 2.26 22.04 41.46
N ILE A 502 2.99 23.17 41.41
CA ILE A 502 3.08 23.99 40.20
C ILE A 502 4.17 23.40 39.30
N LEU A 503 3.80 22.44 38.45
CA LEU A 503 4.70 21.87 37.47
C LEU A 503 4.59 22.67 36.15
N SER A 504 5.72 22.82 35.45
CA SER A 504 5.70 23.45 34.14
C SER A 504 4.90 22.58 33.14
N SER A 505 4.25 23.20 32.13
CA SER A 505 3.50 22.50 31.08
C SER A 505 4.38 21.50 30.30
N GLU A 506 5.71 21.70 30.29
CA GLU A 506 6.67 20.79 29.65
C GLU A 506 6.89 19.51 30.46
N THR A 507 6.88 19.58 31.79
CA THR A 507 7.07 18.43 32.69
C THR A 507 5.79 17.61 32.87
N THR A 508 4.63 18.18 32.55
CA THR A 508 3.30 17.56 32.73
C THR A 508 2.69 17.02 31.45
N ALA A 509 3.38 17.18 30.32
CA ALA A 509 2.93 16.62 29.03
C ALA A 509 3.10 15.10 29.01
N PHE A 510 2.00 14.36 29.12
CA PHE A 510 1.99 12.92 28.87
C PHE A 510 2.10 12.64 27.38
N ASP A 511 3.24 12.09 26.96
CA ASP A 511 3.42 11.60 25.62
C ASP A 511 2.69 10.26 25.43
N GLY A 512 1.87 10.16 24.37
CA GLY A 512 1.18 8.92 24.04
C GLY A 512 2.16 7.76 23.79
N THR A 513 3.34 8.05 23.25
CA THR A 513 4.42 7.07 23.05
C THR A 513 4.89 6.44 24.36
N HIS A 514 5.04 7.20 25.43
CA HIS A 514 5.41 6.68 26.76
C HIS A 514 4.31 5.83 27.38
N PHE A 515 3.04 6.23 27.24
CA PHE A 515 1.91 5.44 27.75
C PHE A 515 1.91 4.03 27.15
N TYR A 516 2.09 3.92 25.84
CA TYR A 516 2.14 2.62 25.18
C TYR A 516 3.46 1.86 25.39
N GLY A 517 4.50 2.52 25.91
CA GLY A 517 5.74 1.88 26.37
C GLY A 517 5.49 0.84 27.46
N THR A 518 4.51 1.08 28.35
CA THR A 518 4.12 0.15 29.43
C THR A 518 3.56 -1.18 28.91
N VAL A 519 3.02 -1.22 27.70
CA VAL A 519 2.54 -2.45 27.04
C VAL A 519 3.68 -3.46 26.87
N LYS A 520 4.93 -3.01 26.74
CA LYS A 520 6.12 -3.88 26.65
C LYS A 520 6.37 -4.69 27.93
N GLU A 521 5.86 -4.23 29.07
CA GLU A 521 6.09 -4.85 30.37
C GLU A 521 5.05 -5.92 30.71
N ILE A 522 3.93 -5.98 29.99
CA ILE A 522 2.88 -7.00 30.17
C ILE A 522 3.49 -8.38 29.87
N THR A 523 3.45 -9.28 30.85
CA THR A 523 4.19 -10.56 30.86
C THR A 523 4.12 -11.37 29.56
N PRO A 524 2.95 -11.65 28.93
CA PRO A 524 2.94 -12.39 27.67
C PRO A 524 3.53 -11.59 26.49
N LEU A 525 3.31 -10.27 26.45
CA LEU A 525 3.80 -9.40 25.38
C LEU A 525 5.29 -9.09 25.53
N LYS A 526 5.84 -9.05 26.74
CA LYS A 526 7.27 -8.85 27.00
C LYS A 526 8.15 -9.87 26.27
N LYS A 527 7.75 -11.15 26.26
CA LYS A 527 8.48 -12.20 25.51
C LYS A 527 8.43 -11.94 24.01
N PHE A 528 7.28 -11.55 23.47
CA PHE A 528 7.09 -11.23 22.07
C PHE A 528 7.96 -10.02 21.63
N TYR A 529 7.92 -8.92 22.37
CA TYR A 529 8.74 -7.75 22.10
C TYR A 529 10.25 -8.01 22.27
N THR A 530 10.61 -8.84 23.26
CA THR A 530 12.02 -9.25 23.43
C THR A 530 12.51 -10.07 22.23
N ALA A 531 11.67 -10.96 21.69
CA ALA A 531 11.99 -11.73 20.50
C ALA A 531 12.16 -10.84 19.25
N GLU A 532 11.34 -9.81 19.10
CA GLU A 532 11.49 -8.82 18.02
C GLU A 532 12.81 -8.03 18.16
N VAL A 533 13.11 -7.49 19.34
CA VAL A 533 14.37 -6.75 19.59
C VAL A 533 15.59 -7.61 19.33
N ARG A 534 15.54 -8.91 19.62
CA ARG A 534 16.61 -9.88 19.34
C ARG A 534 16.67 -10.29 17.86
N GLY A 535 15.75 -9.84 17.02
CA GLY A 535 15.67 -10.22 15.61
C GLY A 535 15.20 -11.65 15.36
N ILE A 536 14.67 -12.35 16.38
CA ILE A 536 14.16 -13.72 16.26
C ILE A 536 12.92 -13.79 15.36
N LEU A 537 12.12 -12.74 15.36
CA LEU A 537 10.94 -12.62 14.51
C LEU A 537 11.28 -12.16 13.07
N ASP A 538 12.52 -11.77 12.84
CA ASP A 538 13.00 -11.36 11.52
C ASP A 538 13.63 -12.55 10.78
N ILE A 539 12.85 -13.18 9.91
CA ILE A 539 13.28 -14.36 9.14
C ILE A 539 14.53 -14.07 8.30
N TYR A 540 14.72 -12.83 7.84
CA TYR A 540 15.91 -12.42 7.12
C TYR A 540 17.15 -12.44 8.02
N GLN A 541 17.05 -11.90 9.24
CA GLN A 541 18.15 -11.94 10.20
C GLN A 541 18.45 -13.38 10.65
N VAL A 542 17.42 -14.17 10.92
CA VAL A 542 17.57 -15.60 11.28
C VAL A 542 18.29 -16.36 10.15
N ALA A 543 17.89 -16.13 8.90
CA ALA A 543 18.55 -16.74 7.75
C ALA A 543 20.01 -16.30 7.63
N LEU A 544 20.32 -15.01 7.82
CA LEU A 544 21.69 -14.49 7.82
C LEU A 544 22.56 -15.09 8.93
N MET A 545 21.99 -15.29 10.12
CA MET A 545 22.72 -15.89 11.26
C MET A 545 23.03 -17.38 11.00
N SER A 546 22.12 -18.10 10.34
CA SER A 546 22.25 -19.52 10.05
C SER A 546 23.15 -19.82 8.84
N LEU A 547 23.45 -18.80 7.99
CA LEU A 547 24.29 -18.98 6.82
C LEU A 547 25.75 -19.26 7.22
N PRO A 548 26.40 -20.28 6.60
CA PRO A 548 27.83 -20.52 6.76
C PRO A 548 28.65 -19.32 6.25
N ARG A 549 29.92 -19.22 6.66
CA ARG A 549 30.83 -18.12 6.27
C ARG A 549 30.86 -17.87 4.76
N THR A 550 30.78 -18.93 3.96
CA THR A 550 30.70 -18.87 2.49
C THR A 550 29.44 -18.16 2.00
N GLY A 551 28.25 -18.42 2.59
CA GLY A 551 27.02 -17.73 2.25
C GLY A 551 27.08 -16.24 2.58
N LYS A 552 27.66 -15.86 3.73
CA LYS A 552 27.89 -14.46 4.10
C LYS A 552 28.83 -13.74 3.13
N PHE A 553 29.84 -14.45 2.60
CA PHE A 553 30.73 -13.92 1.56
C PHE A 553 29.96 -13.60 0.27
N PHE A 554 29.09 -14.51 -0.20
CA PHE A 554 28.27 -14.25 -1.39
C PHE A 554 27.30 -13.09 -1.20
N ILE A 555 26.70 -12.94 -0.03
CA ILE A 555 25.84 -11.78 0.28
C ILE A 555 26.65 -10.48 0.22
N ASN A 556 27.87 -10.46 0.80
CA ASN A 556 28.72 -9.27 0.72
C ASN A 556 29.14 -8.94 -0.72
N ILE A 557 29.33 -9.94 -1.58
CA ILE A 557 29.54 -9.72 -3.02
C ILE A 557 28.28 -9.13 -3.66
N ALA A 558 27.09 -9.67 -3.34
CA ALA A 558 25.83 -9.15 -3.86
C ALA A 558 25.57 -7.69 -3.42
N VAL A 559 25.90 -7.34 -2.16
CA VAL A 559 25.86 -5.95 -1.67
C VAL A 559 26.75 -5.05 -2.50
N LYS A 560 28.03 -5.45 -2.69
CA LYS A 560 28.98 -4.68 -3.52
C LYS A 560 28.55 -4.61 -4.98
N ALA A 561 27.93 -5.66 -5.52
CA ALA A 561 27.40 -5.68 -6.88
C ALA A 561 26.22 -4.71 -7.03
N VAL A 562 25.32 -4.64 -6.04
CA VAL A 562 24.19 -3.70 -6.01
C VAL A 562 24.71 -2.25 -5.96
N ASP A 563 25.67 -1.95 -5.09
CA ASP A 563 26.32 -0.63 -5.04
C ASP A 563 26.99 -0.27 -6.37
N SER A 564 27.67 -1.23 -7.00
CA SER A 564 28.30 -1.08 -8.31
C SER A 564 27.27 -0.90 -9.43
N LEU A 565 26.15 -1.65 -9.39
CA LEU A 565 25.05 -1.53 -10.35
C LEU A 565 24.35 -0.17 -10.25
N TYR A 566 24.14 0.34 -9.04
CA TYR A 566 23.59 1.67 -8.83
C TYR A 566 24.50 2.75 -9.43
N THR A 567 25.79 2.72 -9.08
CA THR A 567 26.76 3.69 -9.58
C THR A 567 26.99 3.55 -11.09
N ARG A 568 27.19 2.33 -11.60
CA ARG A 568 27.41 2.05 -13.03
C ARG A 568 26.12 2.19 -13.85
N GLY A 569 24.97 1.81 -13.29
CA GLY A 569 23.67 1.96 -13.94
C GLY A 569 23.31 3.42 -14.17
N SER A 570 23.59 4.26 -13.20
CA SER A 570 23.44 5.72 -13.35
C SER A 570 24.39 6.30 -14.41
N ILE A 571 25.66 5.87 -14.42
CA ILE A 571 26.65 6.26 -15.44
C ILE A 571 26.24 5.70 -16.82
N PHE A 572 25.82 4.45 -16.90
CA PHE A 572 25.36 3.80 -18.14
C PHE A 572 24.13 4.49 -18.73
N LEU A 573 23.11 4.73 -17.92
CA LEU A 573 21.93 5.48 -18.35
C LEU A 573 22.29 6.88 -18.85
N ASN A 574 23.18 7.56 -18.14
CA ASN A 574 23.67 8.87 -18.58
C ASN A 574 24.47 8.78 -19.90
N SER A 575 25.32 7.76 -20.07
CA SER A 575 26.08 7.54 -21.30
C SER A 575 25.18 7.17 -22.49
N TRP A 576 24.16 6.35 -22.28
CA TRP A 576 23.16 6.01 -23.31
C TRP A 576 22.36 7.23 -23.74
N VAL A 577 21.93 8.03 -22.79
CA VAL A 577 21.24 9.28 -23.10
C VAL A 577 22.17 10.28 -23.81
N ASP A 578 23.46 10.30 -23.49
CA ASP A 578 24.43 11.13 -24.23
C ASP A 578 24.68 10.62 -25.65
N ARG A 579 24.65 9.29 -25.87
CA ARG A 579 24.67 8.71 -27.22
C ARG A 579 23.40 9.02 -28.02
N LEU A 580 22.22 8.95 -27.39
CA LEU A 580 20.96 9.34 -28.02
C LEU A 580 20.94 10.83 -28.42
N LYS A 581 21.63 11.70 -27.66
CA LYS A 581 21.81 13.12 -28.03
C LYS A 581 22.64 13.30 -29.30
N LEU A 582 23.63 12.44 -29.57
CA LEU A 582 24.41 12.48 -30.80
C LEU A 582 23.55 12.17 -32.05
N LEU A 583 22.39 11.50 -31.85
CA LEU A 583 21.39 11.29 -32.90
C LEU A 583 20.53 12.55 -33.16
N GLN A 584 20.50 13.51 -32.22
CA GLN A 584 19.81 14.80 -32.33
C GLN A 584 20.73 15.88 -32.91
N ASN A 585 20.97 15.81 -34.19
CA ASN A 585 21.85 16.78 -34.87
C ASN A 585 21.11 17.90 -35.66
N GLY A 586 19.81 18.08 -35.41
CA GLY A 586 19.00 19.15 -36.00
C GLY A 586 18.63 18.97 -37.49
N LEU A 587 19.02 17.87 -38.14
CA LEU A 587 18.69 17.58 -39.52
C LEU A 587 17.33 16.90 -39.65
N LEU A 588 16.30 17.63 -40.06
CA LEU A 588 14.93 17.19 -40.25
C LEU A 588 14.84 15.87 -41.05
N ALA A 589 15.67 15.70 -42.07
CA ALA A 589 15.71 14.49 -42.90
C ALA A 589 16.02 13.21 -42.10
N LYS A 590 16.91 13.28 -41.07
CA LYS A 590 17.20 12.12 -40.22
C LYS A 590 16.03 11.76 -39.30
N TYR A 591 15.30 12.75 -38.80
CA TYR A 591 14.12 12.49 -37.99
C TYR A 591 13.00 11.82 -38.80
N LEU A 592 12.83 12.23 -40.05
CA LEU A 592 11.87 11.58 -40.95
C LEU A 592 12.27 10.13 -41.23
N VAL A 593 13.55 9.84 -41.47
CA VAL A 593 14.03 8.45 -41.66
C VAL A 593 13.76 7.59 -40.42
N TRP A 594 14.05 8.08 -39.22
CA TRP A 594 13.77 7.35 -37.99
C TRP A 594 12.28 7.17 -37.74
N PHE A 595 11.47 8.18 -38.06
CA PHE A 595 10.01 8.11 -37.96
C PHE A 595 9.44 7.02 -38.89
N PHE A 596 9.85 7.01 -40.15
CA PHE A 596 9.41 5.98 -41.10
C PHE A 596 9.95 4.59 -40.76
N ALA A 597 11.19 4.46 -40.30
CA ALA A 597 11.74 3.20 -39.83
C ALA A 597 10.96 2.68 -38.60
N GLY A 598 10.57 3.54 -37.68
CA GLY A 598 9.73 3.19 -36.53
C GLY A 598 8.34 2.70 -36.97
N ILE A 599 7.71 3.37 -37.93
CA ILE A 599 6.42 2.94 -38.49
C ILE A 599 6.55 1.56 -39.18
N ILE A 600 7.61 1.33 -39.93
CA ILE A 600 7.85 0.04 -40.61
C ILE A 600 8.02 -1.09 -39.58
N ILE A 601 8.80 -0.86 -38.51
CA ILE A 601 8.98 -1.85 -37.44
C ILE A 601 7.65 -2.12 -36.73
N ILE A 602 6.87 -1.07 -36.41
CA ILE A 602 5.56 -1.22 -35.78
C ILE A 602 4.61 -1.99 -36.71
N MET A 603 4.60 -1.70 -38.01
CA MET A 603 3.77 -2.42 -39.01
C MET A 603 4.18 -3.89 -39.13
N GLU A 604 5.48 -4.20 -39.05
CA GLU A 604 5.97 -5.60 -39.11
C GLU A 604 5.63 -6.36 -37.81
N VAL A 605 5.71 -5.72 -36.63
CA VAL A 605 5.29 -6.29 -35.35
C VAL A 605 3.77 -6.51 -35.29
N ILE A 606 2.98 -5.63 -35.92
CA ILE A 606 1.52 -5.77 -35.98
C ILE A 606 1.11 -6.87 -37.01
N ARG A 607 1.94 -7.12 -38.02
CA ARG A 607 1.69 -8.13 -39.05
C ARG A 607 1.97 -9.56 -38.58
N ARG A 608 2.81 -9.74 -37.59
CA ARG A 608 3.07 -11.00 -36.87
C ARG A 608 2.15 -11.17 -35.66
#